data_117bf83f4fe6704ba723f185ff259ed4
#
_entry.id   117bf83f4fe6704ba723f185ff259ed4
#
_cell.length_a   1.000
_cell.length_b   1.000
_cell.length_c   1.000
_cell.angle_alpha   90.00
_cell.angle_beta   90.00
_cell.angle_gamma   90.00
#
_symmetry.space_group_name_H-M   'P 1'
#
loop_
_entity.id
_entity.type
_entity.pdbx_description
1 polymer ?
#
loop_
_entity_poly.entity_id
_entity_poly.type
_entity_poly.pdbx_seq_one_letter_code
_entity_poly.pdbx_strand_id
1 'polypeptide(L)' 'SLDDKIIEAQTLRDQGKAAHDAGDHGKSEELLNKALKLFKS' A
#
# COMPACT_ATOMS: atom_id res chain seq x y z
N SER A 1 10.10 -0.98 13.85
CA SER A 1 11.24 -0.19 13.39
C SER A 1 10.96 0.45 12.04
N LEU A 2 11.81 1.36 11.62
CA LEU A 2 11.67 2.03 10.33
C LEU A 2 11.77 1.02 9.18
N ASP A 3 12.66 0.04 9.31
CA ASP A 3 12.82 -0.99 8.28
C ASP A 3 11.55 -1.81 8.10
N ASP A 4 10.87 -2.13 9.20
CA ASP A 4 9.60 -2.86 9.13
C ASP A 4 8.53 -2.05 8.41
N LYS A 5 8.50 -0.74 8.65
CA LYS A 5 7.54 0.13 7.99
C LYS A 5 7.81 0.21 6.49
N ILE A 6 9.07 0.24 6.09
CA ILE A 6 9.45 0.26 4.68
C ILE A 6 9.00 -1.01 3.98
N ILE A 7 9.26 -2.17 4.60
CA ILE A 7 8.86 -3.46 4.05
C ILE A 7 7.34 -3.54 3.93
N GLU A 8 6.62 -3.11 4.96
CA GLU A 8 5.17 -3.14 4.96
C GLU A 8 4.60 -2.21 3.88
N ALA A 9 5.18 -1.02 3.74
CA ALA A 9 4.76 -0.08 2.71
C ALA A 9 4.98 -0.64 1.30
N GLN A 10 6.09 -1.31 1.07
CA GLN A 10 6.36 -1.95 -0.21
C GLN A 10 5.35 -3.04 -0.52
N THR A 11 5.01 -3.85 0.49
CA THR A 11 4.00 -4.90 0.33
C THR A 11 2.64 -4.31 -0.03
N LEU A 12 2.25 -3.24 0.67
CA LEU A 12 0.98 -2.57 0.39
C LEU A 12 0.96 -1.95 -1.01
N ARG A 13 2.08 -1.38 -1.45
CA ARG A 13 2.18 -0.84 -2.80
C ARG A 13 2.05 -1.93 -3.85
N ASP A 14 2.70 -3.07 -3.64
CA ASP A 14 2.62 -4.17 -4.59
C ASP A 14 1.20 -4.71 -4.68
N GLN A 15 0.53 -4.86 -3.54
CA GLN A 15 -0.85 -5.29 -3.49
C GLN A 15 -1.78 -4.28 -4.15
N GLY A 16 -1.54 -2.99 -3.92
CA GLY A 16 -2.31 -1.92 -4.54
C GLY A 16 -2.16 -1.93 -6.05
N LYS A 17 -0.95 -2.14 -6.53
CA LYS A 17 -0.70 -2.23 -7.97
C LYS A 17 -1.40 -3.44 -8.58
N ALA A 18 -1.35 -4.59 -7.92
CA ALA A 18 -2.03 -5.79 -8.39
C ALA A 18 -3.55 -5.58 -8.43
N ALA A 19 -4.11 -4.92 -7.42
CA ALA A 19 -5.53 -4.61 -7.40
C ALA A 19 -5.89 -3.66 -8.54
N HIS A 20 -5.06 -2.67 -8.81
CA HIS A 20 -5.27 -1.73 -9.91
C HIS A 20 -5.26 -2.46 -11.25
N ASP A 21 -4.29 -3.33 -11.45
CA ASP A 21 -4.18 -4.11 -12.69
C ASP A 21 -5.38 -5.04 -12.89
N ALA A 22 -5.97 -5.51 -11.79
CA ALA A 22 -7.17 -6.34 -11.83
C ALA A 22 -8.46 -5.52 -12.02
N GLY A 23 -8.35 -4.20 -12.06
CA GLY A 23 -9.50 -3.32 -12.23
C GLY A 23 -10.22 -2.96 -10.94
N ASP A 24 -9.66 -3.35 -9.79
CA ASP A 24 -10.24 -3.03 -8.49
C ASP A 24 -9.65 -1.71 -7.94
N HIS A 25 -10.09 -0.61 -8.51
CA HIS A 25 -9.54 0.71 -8.20
C HIS A 25 -9.79 1.12 -6.75
N GLY A 26 -10.95 0.79 -6.20
CA GLY A 26 -11.26 1.12 -4.82
C GLY A 26 -10.32 0.44 -3.83
N LYS A 27 -10.05 -0.83 -4.04
CA LYS A 27 -9.12 -1.57 -3.20
C LYS A 27 -7.70 -1.06 -3.37
N SER A 28 -7.32 -0.73 -4.60
CA SER A 28 -6.00 -0.16 -4.88
C SER A 28 -5.79 1.14 -4.11
N GLU A 29 -6.77 2.04 -4.15
CA GLU A 29 -6.70 3.30 -3.41
C GLU A 29 -6.59 3.07 -1.92
N GLU A 30 -7.36 2.13 -1.38
CA GLU A 30 -7.34 1.81 0.04
C GLU A 30 -5.97 1.32 0.47
N LEU A 31 -5.36 0.43 -0.30
CA LEU A 31 -4.03 -0.10 0.01
C LEU A 31 -2.96 0.99 -0.07
N LEU A 32 -3.02 1.85 -1.08
CA LEU A 32 -2.08 2.96 -1.21
C LEU A 32 -2.23 3.96 -0.07
N ASN A 33 -3.45 4.24 0.36
CA ASN A 33 -3.69 5.11 1.50
C ASN A 33 -3.13 4.53 2.79
N LYS A 34 -3.23 3.22 2.98
CA LYS A 34 -2.63 2.56 4.14
C LYS A 34 -1.12 2.71 4.14
N ALA A 35 -0.49 2.57 2.98
CA ALA A 35 0.96 2.77 2.87
C ALA A 35 1.35 4.20 3.25
N LEU A 36 0.59 5.18 2.79
CA LEU A 36 0.86 6.58 3.13
C LEU A 36 0.72 6.84 4.62
N LYS A 37 -0.28 6.23 5.26
CA LYS A 37 -0.50 6.41 6.70
C LYS A 37 0.63 5.87 7.54
N LEU A 38 1.33 4.85 7.07
CA LEU A 38 2.47 4.31 7.80
C LEU A 38 3.56 5.35 8.00
N PHE A 39 3.74 6.24 7.04
CA PHE A 39 4.76 7.28 7.12
C PHE A 39 4.28 8.53 7.83
N LYS A 40 2.98 8.70 7.98
CA LYS A 40 2.42 9.87 8.68
C LYS A 40 2.31 9.66 10.18
N SER A 41 2.19 8.44 10.62
CA SER A 41 1.96 8.13 12.04
C SER A 41 3.22 8.13 12.90
#